data_be543282b51591bc8648b22e9a663dd5
#
_entry.id   be543282b51591bc8648b22e9a663dd5
#
_cell.length_a   1.000
_cell.length_b   1.000
_cell.length_c   1.000
_cell.angle_alpha   90.00
_cell.angle_beta   90.00
_cell.angle_gamma   90.00
#
_symmetry.space_group_name_H-M   'P 1'
#
loop_
_entity.id
_entity.type
_entity.pdbx_description
1 polymer ?
#
loop_
_entity_poly.entity_id
_entity_poly.type
_entity_poly.pdbx_seq_one_letter_code
_entity_poly.pdbx_strand_id
1 'polypeptide(L)'
;MLTCDEYITPASLDEAFDAMAAHRGRYRIVAGATDTLPWAREGRAGDVHIPVLLDVTKIRELRDISVGDKRVRLGAVTPIQRFLDDKNLALSLPAMPRCAVWFADDQIRAQATIGGNIVNASPAADATPCLIAHEAEVELAKKAGGQIARRRLKIDQFVIGPNRSMLEDGELVLGVECDALPNYGGSFEKVGHRRSLVISLACLATLVKLDAEGRRIADVRLSLAGVGPKPLRLKNVEDFLRGGPVTAERFNQAAEMPVSLVASRTRQEYRREVVRGFMLRGLINAARAAGAQPDVLAPELEAAYA
;
A
#
# COMPACT_ATOMS: atom_id res chain seq x y z
N MET A 1 25.84 3.19 12.76
CA MET A 1 24.93 2.33 13.59
C MET A 1 23.98 3.25 14.30
N LEU A 2 22.67 2.90 14.36
CA LEU A 2 21.68 3.69 15.10
C LEU A 2 22.02 3.69 16.60
N THR A 3 22.00 4.87 17.21
CA THR A 3 22.15 5.06 18.67
C THR A 3 20.99 5.90 19.20
N CYS A 4 20.67 5.74 20.48
CA CYS A 4 19.68 6.56 21.18
C CYS A 4 20.11 6.74 22.64
N ASP A 5 19.59 7.78 23.31
CA ASP A 5 19.76 7.97 24.75
C ASP A 5 18.73 7.15 25.52
N GLU A 6 17.48 7.09 25.00
CA GLU A 6 16.37 6.37 25.61
C GLU A 6 15.63 5.51 24.58
N TYR A 7 15.19 4.32 25.03
CA TYR A 7 14.32 3.42 24.26
C TYR A 7 13.06 3.15 25.08
N ILE A 8 11.93 3.73 24.66
CA ILE A 8 10.65 3.68 25.39
C ILE A 8 9.70 2.73 24.67
N THR A 9 9.07 1.83 25.42
CA THR A 9 8.12 0.82 24.90
C THR A 9 6.78 0.94 25.60
N PRO A 10 5.90 1.87 25.21
CA PRO A 10 4.60 2.03 25.84
C PRO A 10 3.70 0.81 25.57
N ALA A 11 2.86 0.47 26.55
CA ALA A 11 1.89 -0.60 26.45
C ALA A 11 0.48 -0.10 26.08
N SER A 12 0.25 1.21 26.16
CA SER A 12 -1.03 1.85 25.87
C SER A 12 -0.85 3.12 25.01
N LEU A 13 -1.95 3.60 24.42
CA LEU A 13 -1.95 4.87 23.71
C LEU A 13 -1.69 6.05 24.65
N ASP A 14 -2.23 6.01 25.87
CA ASP A 14 -2.00 7.06 26.86
C ASP A 14 -0.52 7.19 27.20
N GLU A 15 0.15 6.08 27.51
CA GLU A 15 1.60 6.06 27.76
C GLU A 15 2.41 6.57 26.56
N ALA A 16 2.00 6.18 25.34
CA ALA A 16 2.66 6.65 24.13
C ALA A 16 2.54 8.18 23.97
N PHE A 17 1.34 8.73 24.13
CA PHE A 17 1.12 10.17 24.01
C PHE A 17 1.81 10.96 25.14
N ASP A 18 1.85 10.42 26.34
CA ASP A 18 2.55 11.05 27.47
C ASP A 18 4.06 11.09 27.23
N ALA A 19 4.64 9.99 26.69
CA ALA A 19 6.04 9.96 26.27
C ALA A 19 6.31 10.94 25.10
N MET A 20 5.41 11.00 24.09
CA MET A 20 5.53 11.97 22.98
C MET A 20 5.50 13.40 23.48
N ALA A 21 4.66 13.73 24.46
CA ALA A 21 4.58 15.06 25.07
C ALA A 21 5.84 15.39 25.88
N ALA A 22 6.33 14.47 26.69
CA ALA A 22 7.54 14.62 27.52
C ALA A 22 8.81 14.82 26.68
N HIS A 23 8.88 14.19 25.51
CA HIS A 23 10.06 14.23 24.62
C HIS A 23 9.82 15.00 23.32
N ARG A 24 8.92 15.96 23.33
CA ARG A 24 8.53 16.72 22.13
C ARG A 24 9.72 17.22 21.33
N GLY A 25 9.71 16.94 20.01
CA GLY A 25 10.80 17.30 19.08
C GLY A 25 12.08 16.45 19.21
N ARG A 26 12.13 15.49 20.15
CA ARG A 26 13.31 14.64 20.40
C ARG A 26 13.07 13.16 20.21
N TYR A 27 11.84 12.74 19.91
CA TYR A 27 11.49 11.32 19.71
C TYR A 27 11.31 10.98 18.23
N ARG A 28 11.46 9.70 17.94
CA ARG A 28 11.01 9.07 16.69
C ARG A 28 10.20 7.82 17.04
N ILE A 29 9.00 7.74 16.48
CA ILE A 29 8.17 6.53 16.55
C ILE A 29 8.79 5.46 15.67
N VAL A 30 8.94 4.28 16.23
CA VAL A 30 9.42 3.08 15.53
C VAL A 30 8.46 1.91 15.74
N ALA A 31 8.40 1.04 14.73
CA ALA A 31 7.73 -0.25 14.78
C ALA A 31 8.68 -1.30 14.17
N GLY A 32 8.52 -1.69 12.91
CA GLY A 32 9.43 -2.63 12.25
C GLY A 32 10.82 -2.11 11.96
N ALA A 33 11.05 -0.78 12.01
CA ALA A 33 12.33 -0.09 11.82
C ALA A 33 13.07 -0.43 10.49
N THR A 34 12.37 -1.00 9.53
CA THR A 34 12.95 -1.48 8.26
C THR A 34 13.42 -0.37 7.32
N ASP A 35 13.05 0.88 7.57
CA ASP A 35 13.63 2.08 6.94
C ASP A 35 14.62 2.78 7.87
N THR A 36 14.29 2.94 9.15
CA THR A 36 15.11 3.67 10.13
C THR A 36 16.50 3.06 10.29
N LEU A 37 16.60 1.73 10.37
CA LEU A 37 17.89 1.04 10.53
C LEU A 37 18.81 1.17 9.29
N PRO A 38 18.33 0.96 8.03
CA PRO A 38 19.12 1.23 6.84
C PRO A 38 19.60 2.68 6.75
N TRP A 39 18.73 3.67 7.00
CA TRP A 39 19.12 5.09 6.96
C TRP A 39 20.22 5.43 7.96
N ALA A 40 20.14 4.87 9.17
CA ALA A 40 21.20 5.03 10.16
C ALA A 40 22.53 4.39 9.71
N ARG A 41 22.48 3.22 9.07
CA ARG A 41 23.66 2.54 8.52
C ARG A 41 24.29 3.31 7.36
N GLU A 42 23.48 3.95 6.55
CA GLU A 42 23.91 4.82 5.44
C GLU A 42 24.47 6.17 5.92
N GLY A 43 24.37 6.47 7.21
CA GLY A 43 24.85 7.72 7.79
C GLY A 43 23.99 8.93 7.45
N ARG A 44 22.70 8.71 7.12
CA ARG A 44 21.77 9.78 6.78
C ARG A 44 21.65 10.76 7.96
N ALA A 45 21.80 12.06 7.66
CA ALA A 45 21.75 13.10 8.68
C ALA A 45 20.43 13.06 9.49
N GLY A 46 20.54 13.08 10.82
CA GLY A 46 19.41 12.98 11.74
C GLY A 46 18.88 11.55 11.99
N ASP A 47 19.47 10.52 11.34
CA ASP A 47 19.05 9.12 11.50
C ASP A 47 20.09 8.27 12.27
N VAL A 48 21.34 8.74 12.40
CA VAL A 48 22.40 7.98 13.09
C VAL A 48 22.22 8.00 14.59
N HIS A 49 21.84 9.16 15.15
CA HIS A 49 21.51 9.33 16.57
C HIS A 49 20.14 9.94 16.71
N ILE A 50 19.25 9.24 17.41
CA ILE A 50 17.88 9.68 17.71
C ILE A 50 17.74 9.69 19.22
N PRO A 51 17.56 10.85 19.87
CA PRO A 51 17.58 10.92 21.34
C PRO A 51 16.61 9.95 22.00
N VAL A 52 15.37 9.86 21.49
CA VAL A 52 14.36 8.94 22.04
C VAL A 52 13.76 8.10 20.91
N LEU A 53 13.89 6.79 21.03
CA LEU A 53 13.15 5.83 20.21
C LEU A 53 11.90 5.38 20.95
N LEU A 54 10.74 5.63 20.37
CA LEU A 54 9.44 5.26 20.91
C LEU A 54 8.89 4.05 20.13
N ASP A 55 9.06 2.86 20.68
CA ASP A 55 8.62 1.61 20.09
C ASP A 55 7.15 1.32 20.43
N VAL A 56 6.27 1.46 19.44
CA VAL A 56 4.83 1.30 19.59
C VAL A 56 4.32 -0.13 19.35
N THR A 57 5.21 -1.08 19.16
CA THR A 57 4.84 -2.47 18.81
C THR A 57 4.08 -3.21 19.91
N LYS A 58 4.19 -2.79 21.16
CA LYS A 58 3.49 -3.41 22.29
C LYS A 58 2.08 -2.89 22.54
N ILE A 59 1.70 -1.78 21.90
CA ILE A 59 0.36 -1.21 22.05
C ILE A 59 -0.66 -2.14 21.37
N ARG A 60 -1.56 -2.73 22.17
CA ARG A 60 -2.53 -3.73 21.70
C ARG A 60 -3.40 -3.20 20.56
N GLU A 61 -3.92 -1.99 20.70
CA GLU A 61 -4.81 -1.38 19.70
C GLU A 61 -4.16 -1.23 18.32
N LEU A 62 -2.83 -1.03 18.27
CA LEU A 62 -2.07 -0.94 17.01
C LEU A 62 -1.81 -2.32 16.37
N ARG A 63 -2.05 -3.42 17.10
CA ARG A 63 -1.88 -4.80 16.63
C ARG A 63 -3.18 -5.44 16.17
N ASP A 64 -4.32 -4.90 16.59
CA ASP A 64 -5.63 -5.50 16.36
C ASP A 64 -6.00 -5.50 14.88
N ILE A 65 -6.42 -6.65 14.39
CA ILE A 65 -6.94 -6.87 13.05
C ILE A 65 -8.38 -7.32 13.19
N SER A 66 -9.28 -6.70 12.43
CA SER A 66 -10.67 -7.18 12.33
C SER A 66 -11.09 -7.27 10.87
N VAL A 67 -11.69 -8.41 10.54
CA VAL A 67 -12.22 -8.69 9.20
C VAL A 67 -13.72 -8.83 9.33
N GLY A 68 -14.45 -7.86 8.80
CA GLY A 68 -15.91 -7.90 8.67
C GLY A 68 -16.33 -8.07 7.22
N ASP A 69 -17.64 -8.23 6.99
CA ASP A 69 -18.21 -8.48 5.65
C ASP A 69 -17.94 -7.35 4.65
N LYS A 70 -17.89 -6.10 5.12
CA LYS A 70 -17.74 -4.91 4.28
C LYS A 70 -16.43 -4.16 4.50
N ARG A 71 -15.87 -4.28 5.68
CA ARG A 71 -14.69 -3.51 6.08
C ARG A 71 -13.64 -4.40 6.75
N VAL A 72 -12.38 -4.08 6.50
CA VAL A 72 -11.22 -4.65 7.19
C VAL A 72 -10.52 -3.52 7.92
N ARG A 73 -10.25 -3.69 9.21
CA ARG A 73 -9.38 -2.82 9.99
C ARG A 73 -8.04 -3.52 10.25
N LEU A 74 -6.97 -2.82 9.97
CA LEU A 74 -5.59 -3.25 10.20
C LEU A 74 -4.95 -2.26 11.17
N GLY A 75 -4.52 -2.71 12.34
CA GLY A 75 -3.73 -1.88 13.24
C GLY A 75 -2.39 -1.49 12.61
N ALA A 76 -1.85 -0.34 13.00
CA ALA A 76 -0.68 0.26 12.34
C ALA A 76 0.58 -0.63 12.36
N VAL A 77 0.74 -1.49 13.36
CA VAL A 77 1.87 -2.42 13.47
C VAL A 77 1.60 -3.79 12.85
N THR A 78 0.53 -3.94 12.04
CA THR A 78 0.27 -5.15 11.26
C THR A 78 1.45 -5.42 10.31
N PRO A 79 2.16 -6.56 10.44
CA PRO A 79 3.26 -6.90 9.54
C PRO A 79 2.75 -7.23 8.13
N ILE A 80 3.54 -6.89 7.10
CA ILE A 80 3.21 -7.22 5.71
C ILE A 80 3.07 -8.74 5.51
N GLN A 81 3.81 -9.53 6.27
CA GLN A 81 3.73 -11.00 6.23
C GLN A 81 2.32 -11.53 6.51
N ARG A 82 1.50 -10.82 7.31
CA ARG A 82 0.13 -11.25 7.63
C ARG A 82 -0.75 -11.47 6.42
N PHE A 83 -0.53 -10.76 5.32
CA PHE A 83 -1.30 -10.94 4.08
C PHE A 83 -1.01 -12.26 3.35
N LEU A 84 0.09 -12.94 3.68
CA LEU A 84 0.41 -14.29 3.19
C LEU A 84 -0.07 -15.38 4.14
N ASP A 85 -0.05 -15.10 5.46
CA ASP A 85 -0.33 -16.10 6.49
C ASP A 85 -1.82 -16.22 6.82
N ASP A 86 -2.59 -15.13 6.65
CA ASP A 86 -3.99 -15.05 7.05
C ASP A 86 -4.91 -15.15 5.83
N LYS A 87 -5.57 -16.30 5.69
CA LYS A 87 -6.48 -16.59 4.57
C LYS A 87 -7.69 -15.64 4.51
N ASN A 88 -8.20 -15.19 5.65
CA ASN A 88 -9.34 -14.28 5.68
C ASN A 88 -8.94 -12.89 5.19
N LEU A 89 -7.76 -12.41 5.59
CA LEU A 89 -7.19 -11.19 5.02
C LEU A 89 -6.94 -11.32 3.53
N ALA A 90 -6.37 -12.43 3.09
CA ALA A 90 -6.08 -12.69 1.67
C ALA A 90 -7.36 -12.69 0.81
N LEU A 91 -8.45 -13.25 1.31
CA LEU A 91 -9.75 -13.24 0.63
C LEU A 91 -10.38 -11.83 0.61
N SER A 92 -10.33 -11.12 1.73
CA SER A 92 -10.96 -9.80 1.86
C SER A 92 -10.17 -8.70 1.14
N LEU A 93 -8.87 -8.87 0.97
CA LEU A 93 -7.94 -7.91 0.37
C LEU A 93 -7.14 -8.54 -0.78
N PRO A 94 -7.78 -8.96 -1.88
CA PRO A 94 -7.19 -9.88 -2.87
C PRO A 94 -5.95 -9.37 -3.61
N ALA A 95 -5.69 -8.05 -3.66
CA ALA A 95 -4.42 -7.51 -4.19
C ALA A 95 -3.25 -7.60 -3.20
N MET A 96 -3.52 -7.63 -1.88
CA MET A 96 -2.47 -7.56 -0.85
C MET A 96 -1.56 -8.80 -0.81
N PRO A 97 -2.04 -10.04 -0.94
CA PRO A 97 -1.15 -11.21 -1.00
C PRO A 97 -0.19 -11.14 -2.20
N ARG A 98 -0.68 -10.66 -3.35
CA ARG A 98 0.15 -10.48 -4.54
C ARG A 98 1.23 -9.42 -4.33
N CYS A 99 0.87 -8.30 -3.69
CA CYS A 99 1.82 -7.27 -3.27
C CYS A 99 2.85 -7.84 -2.27
N ALA A 100 2.41 -8.58 -1.26
CA ALA A 100 3.28 -9.11 -0.22
C ALA A 100 4.35 -10.06 -0.78
N VAL A 101 4.05 -10.90 -1.78
CA VAL A 101 5.05 -11.75 -2.45
C VAL A 101 6.20 -10.94 -3.05
N TRP A 102 5.92 -9.75 -3.60
CA TRP A 102 6.92 -8.87 -4.21
C TRP A 102 7.53 -7.86 -3.25
N PHE A 103 7.04 -7.80 -2.01
CA PHE A 103 7.52 -6.87 -1.00
C PHE A 103 8.82 -7.39 -0.37
N ALA A 104 9.93 -6.69 -0.64
CA ALA A 104 11.25 -6.96 -0.08
C ALA A 104 11.66 -8.46 -0.06
N ASP A 105 11.81 -9.04 1.13
CA ASP A 105 12.05 -10.46 1.41
C ASP A 105 11.29 -10.90 2.68
N ASP A 106 11.43 -12.18 3.05
CA ASP A 106 10.70 -12.77 4.16
C ASP A 106 11.04 -12.09 5.50
N GLN A 107 12.31 -11.74 5.72
CA GLN A 107 12.77 -11.11 6.96
C GLN A 107 12.20 -9.68 7.09
N ILE A 108 12.26 -8.92 6.02
CA ILE A 108 11.72 -7.56 6.00
C ILE A 108 10.19 -7.59 6.11
N ARG A 109 9.49 -8.51 5.42
CA ARG A 109 8.02 -8.63 5.52
C ARG A 109 7.55 -8.98 6.93
N ALA A 110 8.30 -9.79 7.65
CA ALA A 110 7.98 -10.15 9.04
C ALA A 110 8.02 -8.95 9.99
N GLN A 111 8.79 -7.92 9.67
CA GLN A 111 8.98 -6.73 10.51
C GLN A 111 8.30 -5.47 9.95
N ALA A 112 8.35 -5.25 8.63
CA ALA A 112 7.75 -4.08 8.00
C ALA A 112 6.25 -4.02 8.27
N THR A 113 5.77 -2.86 8.70
CA THR A 113 4.37 -2.68 9.12
C THR A 113 3.59 -1.81 8.16
N ILE A 114 2.28 -2.01 8.10
CA ILE A 114 1.37 -1.19 7.28
C ILE A 114 1.49 0.29 7.66
N GLY A 115 1.45 0.62 8.95
CA GLY A 115 1.58 2.00 9.43
C GLY A 115 2.92 2.61 9.03
N GLY A 116 4.03 1.88 9.23
CA GLY A 116 5.36 2.34 8.83
C GLY A 116 5.46 2.61 7.32
N ASN A 117 4.92 1.72 6.48
CA ASN A 117 4.91 1.87 5.03
C ASN A 117 4.14 3.13 4.58
N ILE A 118 2.99 3.41 5.20
CA ILE A 118 2.15 4.57 4.87
C ILE A 118 2.80 5.88 5.35
N VAL A 119 3.30 5.91 6.60
CA VAL A 119 3.91 7.12 7.20
C VAL A 119 5.19 7.52 6.49
N ASN A 120 5.97 6.55 6.03
CA ASN A 120 7.16 6.82 5.22
C ASN A 120 6.84 7.58 3.93
N ALA A 121 5.59 7.49 3.45
CA ALA A 121 5.07 8.22 2.29
C ALA A 121 5.99 8.16 1.06
N SER A 122 6.64 7.01 0.82
CA SER A 122 7.43 6.79 -0.37
C SER A 122 6.53 6.76 -1.61
N PRO A 123 6.86 7.48 -2.69
CA PRO A 123 6.15 7.36 -3.97
C PRO A 123 6.13 5.95 -4.54
N ALA A 124 7.06 5.12 -4.10
CA ALA A 124 7.27 3.74 -4.53
C ALA A 124 6.86 2.72 -3.44
N ALA A 125 6.07 3.11 -2.45
CA ALA A 125 5.57 2.21 -1.40
C ALA A 125 4.61 1.18 -2.01
N ASP A 126 4.94 -0.10 -1.91
CA ASP A 126 4.20 -1.18 -2.60
C ASP A 126 2.80 -1.41 -2.04
N ALA A 127 2.62 -1.32 -0.72
CA ALA A 127 1.31 -1.55 -0.10
C ALA A 127 0.32 -0.39 -0.35
N THR A 128 0.81 0.83 -0.51
CA THR A 128 -0.04 2.03 -0.64
C THR A 128 -1.01 1.96 -1.83
N PRO A 129 -0.62 1.59 -3.08
CA PRO A 129 -1.57 1.47 -4.18
C PRO A 129 -2.62 0.39 -3.95
N CYS A 130 -2.28 -0.74 -3.30
CA CYS A 130 -3.28 -1.74 -2.94
C CYS A 130 -4.33 -1.16 -1.98
N LEU A 131 -3.89 -0.44 -0.96
CA LEU A 131 -4.79 0.19 0.01
C LEU A 131 -5.66 1.29 -0.63
N ILE A 132 -5.11 2.08 -1.56
CA ILE A 132 -5.89 3.06 -2.35
C ILE A 132 -6.97 2.36 -3.18
N ALA A 133 -6.66 1.23 -3.82
CA ALA A 133 -7.64 0.44 -4.57
C ALA A 133 -8.75 -0.12 -3.66
N HIS A 134 -8.44 -0.39 -2.38
CA HIS A 134 -9.40 -0.78 -1.36
C HIS A 134 -10.10 0.40 -0.66
N GLU A 135 -10.01 1.65 -1.18
CA GLU A 135 -10.62 2.85 -0.60
C GLU A 135 -10.23 3.06 0.88
N ALA A 136 -8.98 2.75 1.23
CA ALA A 136 -8.53 2.76 2.60
C ALA A 136 -8.46 4.18 3.20
N GLU A 137 -8.82 4.28 4.46
CA GLU A 137 -8.71 5.46 5.31
C GLU A 137 -7.69 5.20 6.42
N VAL A 138 -6.79 6.15 6.64
CA VAL A 138 -5.84 6.16 7.76
C VAL A 138 -6.55 6.73 8.98
N GLU A 139 -6.51 6.01 10.10
CA GLU A 139 -6.97 6.48 11.39
C GLU A 139 -5.79 7.09 12.16
N LEU A 140 -5.95 8.34 12.57
CA LEU A 140 -4.97 9.13 13.31
C LEU A 140 -5.52 9.47 14.68
N ALA A 141 -4.64 9.58 15.68
CA ALA A 141 -5.01 10.04 17.01
C ALA A 141 -3.99 11.00 17.59
N LYS A 142 -4.47 11.90 18.46
CA LYS A 142 -3.68 12.86 19.22
C LYS A 142 -4.30 13.04 20.59
N LYS A 143 -3.48 13.11 21.63
CA LYS A 143 -3.95 13.46 22.99
C LYS A 143 -3.99 14.98 23.14
N ALA A 144 -5.16 15.53 23.42
CA ALA A 144 -5.38 16.94 23.66
C ALA A 144 -6.32 17.15 24.87
N GLY A 145 -5.94 17.97 25.84
CA GLY A 145 -6.77 18.22 27.03
C GLY A 145 -7.08 16.96 27.86
N GLY A 146 -6.19 15.98 27.87
CA GLY A 146 -6.37 14.70 28.57
C GLY A 146 -7.26 13.68 27.83
N GLN A 147 -7.78 14.00 26.66
CA GLN A 147 -8.59 13.10 25.84
C GLN A 147 -7.89 12.75 24.53
N ILE A 148 -8.12 11.53 24.03
CA ILE A 148 -7.61 11.07 22.75
C ILE A 148 -8.63 11.39 21.66
N ALA A 149 -8.35 12.44 20.89
CA ALA A 149 -9.13 12.80 19.69
C ALA A 149 -8.66 11.95 18.50
N ARG A 150 -9.60 11.53 17.64
CA ARG A 150 -9.33 10.74 16.45
C ARG A 150 -9.85 11.43 15.20
N ARG A 151 -9.13 11.25 14.08
CA ARG A 151 -9.58 11.69 12.75
C ARG A 151 -9.22 10.65 11.71
N ARG A 152 -9.91 10.67 10.56
CA ARG A 152 -9.64 9.78 9.43
C ARG A 152 -9.43 10.56 8.16
N LEU A 153 -8.53 10.08 7.31
CA LEU A 153 -8.23 10.63 5.99
C LEU A 153 -8.09 9.48 5.00
N LYS A 154 -8.55 9.66 3.78
CA LYS A 154 -8.21 8.74 2.69
C LYS A 154 -6.70 8.72 2.47
N ILE A 155 -6.12 7.56 2.13
CA ILE A 155 -4.67 7.42 1.96
C ILE A 155 -4.13 8.37 0.87
N ASP A 156 -4.86 8.57 -0.22
CA ASP A 156 -4.47 9.48 -1.30
C ASP A 156 -4.50 10.97 -0.90
N GLN A 157 -5.23 11.31 0.17
CA GLN A 157 -5.20 12.61 0.83
C GLN A 157 -4.12 12.68 1.91
N PHE A 158 -3.85 11.57 2.60
CA PHE A 158 -2.83 11.51 3.64
C PHE A 158 -1.41 11.61 3.07
N VAL A 159 -1.11 10.91 1.97
CA VAL A 159 0.18 11.01 1.27
C VAL A 159 0.16 12.20 0.31
N ILE A 160 0.91 13.26 0.64
CA ILE A 160 0.92 14.52 -0.13
C ILE A 160 2.14 14.67 -1.04
N GLY A 161 3.15 13.83 -0.89
CA GLY A 161 4.37 13.85 -1.73
C GLY A 161 5.47 12.97 -1.17
N PRO A 162 6.65 12.96 -1.79
CA PRO A 162 7.77 12.12 -1.35
C PRO A 162 8.16 12.40 0.10
N ASN A 163 8.07 11.40 0.96
CA ASN A 163 8.33 11.47 2.40
C ASN A 163 7.52 12.58 3.12
N ARG A 164 6.35 12.91 2.60
CA ARG A 164 5.47 13.94 3.16
C ARG A 164 4.06 13.43 3.29
N SER A 165 3.53 13.50 4.49
CA SER A 165 2.16 13.12 4.83
C SER A 165 1.43 14.24 5.57
N MET A 166 0.13 14.05 5.78
CA MET A 166 -0.73 14.93 6.59
C MET A 166 -0.67 14.61 8.08
N LEU A 167 0.33 13.83 8.54
CA LEU A 167 0.56 13.57 9.95
C LEU A 167 1.03 14.86 10.63
N GLU A 168 0.34 15.26 11.70
CA GLU A 168 0.69 16.43 12.50
C GLU A 168 1.62 16.07 13.66
N ASP A 169 2.30 17.08 14.21
CA ASP A 169 3.10 16.89 15.42
C ASP A 169 2.22 16.41 16.58
N GLY A 170 2.68 15.37 17.26
CA GLY A 170 1.95 14.72 18.35
C GLY A 170 0.83 13.76 17.91
N GLU A 171 0.67 13.50 16.60
CA GLU A 171 -0.23 12.46 16.11
C GLU A 171 0.46 11.11 15.97
N LEU A 172 -0.32 10.05 16.15
CA LEU A 172 0.05 8.67 15.92
C LEU A 172 -0.93 8.03 14.93
N VAL A 173 -0.42 7.28 13.96
CA VAL A 173 -1.25 6.43 13.10
C VAL A 173 -1.68 5.21 13.91
N LEU A 174 -2.99 5.03 14.09
CA LEU A 174 -3.56 3.89 14.80
C LEU A 174 -3.75 2.67 13.89
N GLY A 175 -4.00 2.90 12.61
CA GLY A 175 -4.24 1.85 11.64
C GLY A 175 -4.88 2.36 10.37
N VAL A 176 -5.36 1.43 9.57
CA VAL A 176 -6.16 1.70 8.37
C VAL A 176 -7.45 0.90 8.40
N GLU A 177 -8.49 1.48 7.84
CA GLU A 177 -9.75 0.80 7.57
C GLU A 177 -10.04 0.85 6.08
N CYS A 178 -10.35 -0.28 5.46
CA CYS A 178 -10.53 -0.39 4.02
C CYS A 178 -11.69 -1.32 3.65
N ASP A 179 -12.12 -1.26 2.38
CA ASP A 179 -13.18 -2.12 1.87
C ASP A 179 -12.74 -3.58 1.85
N ALA A 180 -13.56 -4.47 2.39
CA ALA A 180 -13.47 -5.90 2.18
C ALA A 180 -14.07 -6.25 0.82
N LEU A 181 -13.29 -6.88 -0.07
CA LEU A 181 -13.66 -7.17 -1.45
C LEU A 181 -13.51 -8.67 -1.80
N PRO A 182 -14.13 -9.59 -1.05
CA PRO A 182 -13.91 -11.04 -1.23
C PRO A 182 -14.38 -11.57 -2.60
N ASN A 183 -15.25 -10.81 -3.30
CA ASN A 183 -15.77 -11.18 -4.62
C ASN A 183 -15.01 -10.50 -5.78
N TYR A 184 -13.81 -9.98 -5.51
CA TYR A 184 -12.93 -9.41 -6.54
C TYR A 184 -11.74 -10.33 -6.79
N GLY A 185 -11.32 -10.41 -8.04
CA GLY A 185 -9.99 -10.89 -8.36
C GLY A 185 -8.97 -9.77 -8.17
N GLY A 186 -7.82 -10.10 -7.58
CA GLY A 186 -6.75 -9.15 -7.31
C GLY A 186 -5.46 -9.48 -8.04
N SER A 187 -4.74 -8.44 -8.49
CA SER A 187 -3.40 -8.53 -9.04
C SER A 187 -2.53 -7.39 -8.52
N PHE A 188 -1.23 -7.64 -8.50
CA PHE A 188 -0.21 -6.64 -8.24
C PHE A 188 0.98 -6.85 -9.17
N GLU A 189 1.33 -5.82 -9.92
CA GLU A 189 2.46 -5.80 -10.84
C GLU A 189 3.54 -4.88 -10.32
N LYS A 190 4.80 -5.31 -10.39
CA LYS A 190 5.95 -4.55 -9.90
C LYS A 190 7.17 -4.73 -10.79
N VAL A 191 7.92 -3.66 -11.01
CA VAL A 191 9.26 -3.72 -11.60
C VAL A 191 10.24 -2.92 -10.76
N GLY A 192 11.44 -3.44 -10.63
CA GLY A 192 12.60 -2.82 -9.99
C GLY A 192 13.89 -3.22 -10.70
N HIS A 193 15.03 -2.77 -10.21
CA HIS A 193 16.34 -3.06 -10.79
C HIS A 193 16.80 -4.52 -10.56
N ARG A 194 16.15 -5.25 -9.69
CA ARG A 194 16.44 -6.65 -9.34
C ARG A 194 15.15 -7.33 -8.86
N ARG A 195 15.20 -8.64 -8.67
CA ARG A 195 14.00 -9.43 -8.36
C ARG A 195 13.54 -9.30 -6.89
N SER A 196 14.46 -9.13 -5.96
CA SER A 196 14.18 -9.06 -4.52
C SER A 196 14.87 -7.87 -3.88
N LEU A 197 14.39 -7.41 -2.72
CA LEU A 197 14.94 -6.29 -1.95
C LEU A 197 15.14 -5.03 -2.82
N VAL A 198 14.11 -4.63 -3.55
CA VAL A 198 14.20 -3.54 -4.51
C VAL A 198 13.05 -2.56 -4.36
N ILE A 199 13.40 -1.27 -4.49
CA ILE A 199 12.43 -0.18 -4.58
C ILE A 199 11.77 -0.22 -5.97
N SER A 200 10.45 -0.09 -6.01
CA SER A 200 9.68 -0.10 -7.26
C SER A 200 10.02 1.09 -8.15
N LEU A 201 10.33 0.82 -9.41
CA LEU A 201 10.32 1.84 -10.47
C LEU A 201 8.88 2.19 -10.86
N ALA A 202 8.02 1.18 -10.92
CA ALA A 202 6.58 1.30 -11.07
C ALA A 202 5.92 0.10 -10.41
N CYS A 203 4.71 0.28 -9.88
CA CYS A 203 3.84 -0.81 -9.45
C CYS A 203 2.37 -0.44 -9.64
N LEU A 204 1.54 -1.46 -9.91
CA LEU A 204 0.11 -1.33 -10.17
C LEU A 204 -0.66 -2.34 -9.32
N ALA A 205 -1.65 -1.87 -8.58
CA ALA A 205 -2.66 -2.69 -7.94
C ALA A 205 -3.93 -2.70 -8.80
N THR A 206 -4.46 -3.88 -9.06
CA THR A 206 -5.67 -4.09 -9.86
C THR A 206 -6.65 -4.98 -9.11
N LEU A 207 -7.91 -4.54 -9.04
CA LEU A 207 -9.04 -5.28 -8.50
C LEU A 207 -10.14 -5.31 -9.56
N VAL A 208 -10.65 -6.49 -9.88
CA VAL A 208 -11.73 -6.67 -10.87
C VAL A 208 -12.84 -7.51 -10.26
N LYS A 209 -14.07 -7.04 -10.42
CA LYS A 209 -15.29 -7.81 -10.20
C LYS A 209 -16.00 -8.01 -11.53
N LEU A 210 -16.41 -9.24 -11.80
CA LEU A 210 -17.14 -9.58 -13.01
C LEU A 210 -18.64 -9.69 -12.74
N ASP A 211 -19.42 -9.66 -13.81
CA ASP A 211 -20.82 -10.07 -13.79
C ASP A 211 -20.98 -11.58 -13.53
N ALA A 212 -22.21 -12.04 -13.40
CA ALA A 212 -22.50 -13.44 -13.09
C ALA A 212 -22.03 -14.39 -14.22
N GLU A 213 -22.00 -13.93 -15.45
CA GLU A 213 -21.57 -14.68 -16.62
C GLU A 213 -20.05 -14.69 -16.82
N GLY A 214 -19.29 -13.89 -16.05
CA GLY A 214 -17.83 -13.77 -16.16
C GLY A 214 -17.35 -13.10 -17.46
N ARG A 215 -18.20 -12.32 -18.11
CA ARG A 215 -17.94 -11.73 -19.46
C ARG A 215 -17.84 -10.21 -19.46
N ARG A 216 -18.33 -9.53 -18.43
CA ARG A 216 -18.29 -8.07 -18.31
C ARG A 216 -17.72 -7.65 -16.98
N ILE A 217 -17.10 -6.48 -16.96
CA ILE A 217 -16.52 -5.88 -15.76
C ILE A 217 -17.64 -5.18 -14.99
N ALA A 218 -18.12 -5.79 -13.90
CA ALA A 218 -19.13 -5.19 -13.03
C ALA A 218 -18.55 -4.03 -12.22
N ASP A 219 -17.31 -4.16 -11.73
CA ASP A 219 -16.53 -3.09 -11.11
C ASP A 219 -15.03 -3.34 -11.27
N VAL A 220 -14.26 -2.27 -11.25
CA VAL A 220 -12.79 -2.32 -11.33
C VAL A 220 -12.20 -1.18 -10.51
N ARG A 221 -11.07 -1.46 -9.87
CA ARG A 221 -10.32 -0.47 -9.10
C ARG A 221 -8.84 -0.59 -9.40
N LEU A 222 -8.21 0.53 -9.73
CA LEU A 222 -6.84 0.59 -10.24
C LEU A 222 -6.05 1.67 -9.49
N SER A 223 -4.87 1.33 -9.01
CA SER A 223 -3.97 2.33 -8.42
C SER A 223 -2.52 2.10 -8.84
N LEU A 224 -1.89 3.16 -9.33
CA LEU A 224 -0.54 3.18 -9.91
C LEU A 224 0.42 3.96 -8.99
N ALA A 225 1.61 3.43 -8.75
CA ALA A 225 2.64 4.08 -7.94
C ALA A 225 4.04 3.99 -8.58
N GLY A 226 4.99 4.78 -8.09
CA GLY A 226 6.36 4.86 -8.61
C GLY A 226 6.51 5.70 -9.88
N VAL A 227 5.44 6.25 -10.43
CA VAL A 227 5.45 7.00 -11.71
C VAL A 227 5.31 8.51 -11.54
N GLY A 228 5.09 8.97 -10.33
CA GLY A 228 4.93 10.39 -9.98
C GLY A 228 5.28 10.63 -8.50
N PRO A 229 4.98 11.83 -7.97
CA PRO A 229 5.34 12.20 -6.60
C PRO A 229 4.52 11.47 -5.53
N LYS A 230 3.39 10.88 -5.89
CA LYS A 230 2.54 10.07 -5.01
C LYS A 230 1.78 9.01 -5.80
N PRO A 231 1.27 7.96 -5.14
CA PRO A 231 0.37 6.99 -5.78
C PRO A 231 -0.91 7.65 -6.29
N LEU A 232 -1.46 7.11 -7.38
CA LEU A 232 -2.61 7.66 -8.09
C LEU A 232 -3.70 6.60 -8.25
N ARG A 233 -4.97 6.96 -7.96
CA ARG A 233 -6.13 6.18 -8.37
C ARG A 233 -6.48 6.50 -9.83
N LEU A 234 -6.71 5.48 -10.65
CA LEU A 234 -6.96 5.63 -12.09
C LEU A 234 -8.46 5.66 -12.42
N LYS A 235 -9.22 6.57 -11.80
CA LYS A 235 -10.70 6.62 -11.91
C LYS A 235 -11.21 6.70 -13.35
N ASN A 236 -10.57 7.50 -14.21
CA ASN A 236 -10.96 7.62 -15.61
C ASN A 236 -10.85 6.26 -16.36
N VAL A 237 -9.82 5.46 -16.03
CA VAL A 237 -9.65 4.12 -16.61
C VAL A 237 -10.69 3.16 -16.04
N GLU A 238 -10.97 3.25 -14.75
CA GLU A 238 -12.01 2.46 -14.09
C GLU A 238 -13.39 2.73 -14.70
N ASP A 239 -13.75 4.00 -14.93
CA ASP A 239 -15.01 4.41 -15.55
C ASP A 239 -15.10 3.93 -17.00
N PHE A 240 -14.01 3.99 -17.75
CA PHE A 240 -13.93 3.41 -19.09
C PHE A 240 -14.19 1.91 -19.09
N LEU A 241 -13.59 1.17 -18.16
CA LEU A 241 -13.69 -0.30 -18.11
C LEU A 241 -15.03 -0.79 -17.58
N ARG A 242 -15.64 -0.08 -16.64
CA ARG A 242 -16.87 -0.50 -15.95
C ARG A 242 -18.02 -0.71 -16.91
N GLY A 243 -18.75 -1.82 -16.77
CA GLY A 243 -19.83 -2.25 -17.64
C GLY A 243 -19.37 -2.75 -19.01
N GLY A 244 -18.09 -2.65 -19.35
CA GLY A 244 -17.54 -3.10 -20.62
C GLY A 244 -17.24 -4.61 -20.66
N PRO A 245 -17.05 -5.18 -21.86
CA PRO A 245 -16.68 -6.59 -22.01
C PRO A 245 -15.22 -6.83 -21.59
N VAL A 246 -14.96 -8.07 -21.16
CA VAL A 246 -13.60 -8.56 -20.91
C VAL A 246 -13.00 -8.98 -22.24
N THR A 247 -12.34 -8.06 -22.94
CA THR A 247 -11.71 -8.32 -24.25
C THR A 247 -10.31 -7.71 -24.32
N ALA A 248 -9.44 -8.30 -25.16
CA ALA A 248 -8.10 -7.81 -25.44
C ALA A 248 -8.12 -6.37 -25.94
N GLU A 249 -9.01 -6.06 -26.87
CA GLU A 249 -9.14 -4.72 -27.44
C GLU A 249 -9.42 -3.68 -26.35
N ARG A 250 -10.38 -3.94 -25.47
CA ARG A 250 -10.73 -3.02 -24.38
C ARG A 250 -9.60 -2.84 -23.37
N PHE A 251 -8.87 -3.93 -23.07
CA PHE A 251 -7.73 -3.86 -22.17
C PHE A 251 -6.56 -3.11 -22.80
N ASN A 252 -6.31 -3.27 -24.09
CA ASN A 252 -5.31 -2.49 -24.82
C ASN A 252 -5.65 -0.98 -24.82
N GLN A 253 -6.91 -0.62 -25.07
CA GLN A 253 -7.35 0.78 -24.99
C GLN A 253 -7.17 1.34 -23.56
N ALA A 254 -7.55 0.59 -22.54
CA ALA A 254 -7.35 0.98 -21.14
C ALA A 254 -5.86 1.15 -20.77
N ALA A 255 -4.97 0.35 -21.35
CA ALA A 255 -3.54 0.39 -21.09
C ALA A 255 -2.85 1.67 -21.57
N GLU A 256 -3.38 2.32 -22.61
CA GLU A 256 -2.85 3.58 -23.12
C GLU A 256 -3.22 4.80 -22.25
N MET A 257 -4.35 4.74 -21.56
CA MET A 257 -4.90 5.90 -20.85
C MET A 257 -3.99 6.47 -19.75
N PRO A 258 -3.33 5.65 -18.87
CA PRO A 258 -2.50 6.17 -17.80
C PRO A 258 -1.08 6.56 -18.23
N VAL A 259 -0.68 6.32 -19.48
CA VAL A 259 0.70 6.55 -19.96
C VAL A 259 1.12 8.01 -19.81
N SER A 260 0.20 8.97 -20.06
CA SER A 260 0.45 10.40 -19.90
C SER A 260 0.65 10.83 -18.44
N LEU A 261 0.23 10.03 -17.47
CA LEU A 261 0.38 10.32 -16.04
C LEU A 261 1.79 10.02 -15.52
N VAL A 262 2.65 9.42 -16.34
CA VAL A 262 4.05 9.15 -15.96
C VAL A 262 4.83 10.46 -15.90
N ALA A 263 5.02 10.96 -14.68
CA ALA A 263 5.68 12.24 -14.37
C ALA A 263 6.99 12.06 -13.56
N SER A 264 7.55 10.87 -13.54
CA SER A 264 8.81 10.58 -12.83
C SER A 264 10.00 11.27 -13.49
N ARG A 265 10.98 11.70 -12.69
CA ARG A 265 12.16 12.44 -13.17
C ARG A 265 13.10 11.61 -14.03
N THR A 266 13.06 10.28 -13.90
CA THR A 266 13.99 9.36 -14.56
C THR A 266 13.27 8.28 -15.35
N ARG A 267 13.87 7.86 -16.47
CA ARG A 267 13.41 6.72 -17.29
C ARG A 267 11.93 6.81 -17.68
N GLN A 268 11.44 7.97 -18.05
CA GLN A 268 10.01 8.18 -18.36
C GLN A 268 9.51 7.24 -19.46
N GLU A 269 10.24 7.11 -20.59
CA GLU A 269 9.84 6.23 -21.69
C GLU A 269 9.74 4.78 -21.23
N TYR A 270 10.76 4.28 -20.54
CA TYR A 270 10.71 2.93 -19.98
C TYR A 270 9.52 2.73 -19.05
N ARG A 271 9.24 3.70 -18.16
CA ARG A 271 8.10 3.61 -17.25
C ARG A 271 6.76 3.65 -17.98
N ARG A 272 6.65 4.37 -19.09
CA ARG A 272 5.46 4.39 -19.95
C ARG A 272 5.18 3.01 -20.55
N GLU A 273 6.21 2.33 -21.08
CA GLU A 273 6.08 0.97 -21.59
C GLU A 273 5.72 -0.03 -20.50
N VAL A 274 6.38 0.10 -19.31
CA VAL A 274 6.06 -0.71 -18.14
C VAL A 274 4.60 -0.52 -17.71
N VAL A 275 4.09 0.72 -17.69
CA VAL A 275 2.70 1.01 -17.31
C VAL A 275 1.72 0.34 -18.28
N ARG A 276 1.96 0.37 -19.60
CA ARG A 276 1.16 -0.37 -20.58
C ARG A 276 1.13 -1.86 -20.27
N GLY A 277 2.31 -2.47 -20.13
CA GLY A 277 2.41 -3.89 -19.83
C GLY A 277 1.76 -4.27 -18.50
N PHE A 278 1.88 -3.42 -17.47
CA PHE A 278 1.26 -3.66 -16.18
C PHE A 278 -0.26 -3.55 -16.21
N MET A 279 -0.80 -2.59 -16.96
CA MET A 279 -2.23 -2.47 -17.16
C MET A 279 -2.80 -3.73 -17.80
N LEU A 280 -2.18 -4.23 -18.88
CA LEU A 280 -2.61 -5.46 -19.54
C LEU A 280 -2.53 -6.67 -18.60
N ARG A 281 -1.34 -6.95 -18.04
CA ARG A 281 -1.15 -8.09 -17.14
C ARG A 281 -2.02 -8.00 -15.90
N GLY A 282 -2.08 -6.83 -15.28
CA GLY A 282 -2.88 -6.61 -14.09
C GLY A 282 -4.36 -6.88 -14.33
N LEU A 283 -4.93 -6.37 -15.43
CA LEU A 283 -6.33 -6.59 -15.81
C LEU A 283 -6.60 -8.06 -16.13
N ILE A 284 -5.72 -8.72 -16.90
CA ILE A 284 -5.85 -10.13 -17.24
C ILE A 284 -5.79 -11.00 -15.98
N ASN A 285 -4.78 -10.81 -15.12
CA ASN A 285 -4.59 -11.60 -13.92
C ASN A 285 -5.74 -11.39 -12.93
N ALA A 286 -6.20 -10.16 -12.74
CA ALA A 286 -7.33 -9.85 -11.87
C ALA A 286 -8.65 -10.40 -12.44
N ALA A 287 -8.89 -10.31 -13.75
CA ALA A 287 -10.08 -10.87 -14.38
C ALA A 287 -10.10 -12.42 -14.27
N ARG A 288 -8.96 -13.09 -14.51
CA ARG A 288 -8.82 -14.53 -14.28
C ARG A 288 -9.09 -14.93 -12.83
N ALA A 289 -8.52 -14.18 -11.89
CA ALA A 289 -8.76 -14.41 -10.47
C ALA A 289 -10.21 -14.16 -10.05
N ALA A 290 -10.93 -13.30 -10.78
CA ALA A 290 -12.37 -13.04 -10.61
C ALA A 290 -13.28 -14.07 -11.31
N GLY A 291 -12.70 -15.06 -12.02
CA GLY A 291 -13.44 -16.11 -12.70
C GLY A 291 -13.83 -15.80 -14.16
N ALA A 292 -13.07 -14.93 -14.86
CA ALA A 292 -13.28 -14.72 -16.30
C ALA A 292 -13.23 -16.03 -17.07
N GLN A 293 -14.16 -16.18 -18.03
CA GLN A 293 -14.21 -17.37 -18.88
C GLN A 293 -12.96 -17.45 -19.76
N PRO A 294 -12.35 -18.64 -19.94
CA PRO A 294 -11.09 -18.79 -20.68
C PRO A 294 -11.16 -18.33 -22.15
N ASP A 295 -12.32 -18.48 -22.80
CA ASP A 295 -12.58 -18.08 -24.17
C ASP A 295 -12.65 -16.56 -24.36
N VAL A 296 -12.86 -15.82 -23.28
CA VAL A 296 -12.97 -14.34 -23.29
C VAL A 296 -11.59 -13.67 -23.26
N LEU A 297 -10.60 -14.37 -22.70
CA LEU A 297 -9.19 -13.96 -22.69
C LEU A 297 -8.46 -14.71 -23.82
N ALA A 298 -8.65 -14.23 -25.05
CA ALA A 298 -8.17 -14.89 -26.26
C ALA A 298 -6.66 -15.20 -26.25
N PRO A 299 -6.20 -16.23 -27.02
CA PRO A 299 -4.80 -16.64 -27.16
C PRO A 299 -3.81 -15.51 -27.52
N GLU A 300 -4.29 -14.48 -28.18
CA GLU A 300 -3.51 -13.26 -28.52
C GLU A 300 -2.99 -12.51 -27.28
N LEU A 301 -3.69 -12.63 -26.15
CA LEU A 301 -3.21 -12.09 -24.87
C LEU A 301 -2.17 -13.01 -24.21
N GLU A 302 -2.15 -14.31 -24.51
CA GLU A 302 -1.12 -15.23 -24.04
C GLU A 302 0.20 -15.03 -24.76
N ALA A 303 0.17 -14.70 -26.07
CA ALA A 303 1.36 -14.38 -26.85
C ALA A 303 2.10 -13.14 -26.36
N ALA A 304 1.41 -12.21 -25.70
CA ALA A 304 2.04 -11.03 -25.07
C ALA A 304 2.81 -11.36 -23.77
N TYR A 305 2.75 -12.63 -23.31
CA TYR A 305 3.40 -13.11 -22.08
C TYR A 305 4.59 -14.04 -22.33
N ALA A 306 4.76 -14.53 -23.54
CA ALA A 306 5.88 -15.34 -23.94
C ALA A 306 7.11 -14.48 -24.29
#